data_567c6cd232c6effed908205d88b8dc5a
#
_entry.id   567c6cd232c6effed908205d88b8dc5a
#
_cell.length_a   1.000
_cell.length_b   1.000
_cell.length_c   1.000
_cell.angle_alpha   90.00
_cell.angle_beta   90.00
_cell.angle_gamma   90.00
#
_symmetry.space_group_name_H-M   'P 1'
#
loop_
_entity.id
_entity.type
_entity.pdbx_description
1 polymer ?
#
loop_
_entity_poly.entity_id
_entity_poly.type
_entity_poly.pdbx_seq_one_letter_code
_entity_poly.pdbx_strand_id
1 'polypeptide(L)'
;MKVSFEYGHGLMTAELPDSTDIFIPGETVPDPPYIPEDQIEAKTLESIRNPMGMEPLSKLAHKGSKVTIIFPDRVKGGEQPTSHRKVSIRLILQELYAVGVE
;
A
#
# COMPACT_ATOMS: atom_id res chain seq x y z
N MET A 1 20.35 24.09 -11.91
CA MET A 1 19.07 23.89 -12.62
C MET A 1 17.89 24.40 -11.79
N LYS A 2 16.82 24.91 -12.44
CA LYS A 2 15.59 25.32 -11.74
C LYS A 2 14.61 24.16 -11.69
N VAL A 3 14.08 23.88 -10.51
CA VAL A 3 13.12 22.79 -10.26
C VAL A 3 11.89 23.36 -9.62
N SER A 4 10.73 23.04 -10.16
CA SER A 4 9.42 23.40 -9.58
C SER A 4 8.82 22.21 -8.84
N PHE A 5 8.26 22.45 -7.68
CA PHE A 5 7.61 21.43 -6.85
C PHE A 5 6.37 22.00 -6.17
N GLU A 6 5.46 21.13 -5.81
CA GLU A 6 4.23 21.52 -5.12
C GLU A 6 4.53 21.98 -3.69
N TYR A 7 3.89 23.09 -3.30
CA TYR A 7 3.95 23.61 -1.94
C TYR A 7 2.57 24.15 -1.53
N GLY A 8 1.91 23.44 -0.67
CA GLY A 8 0.55 23.81 -0.25
C GLY A 8 -0.42 23.88 -1.42
N HIS A 9 -0.87 25.09 -1.78
CA HIS A 9 -1.83 25.32 -2.87
C HIS A 9 -1.17 25.87 -4.15
N GLY A 10 0.12 25.82 -4.26
CA GLY A 10 0.85 26.37 -5.39
C GLY A 10 2.16 25.67 -5.70
N LEU A 11 2.89 26.25 -6.64
CA LEU A 11 4.20 25.79 -7.01
C LEU A 11 5.29 26.71 -6.46
N MET A 12 6.34 26.13 -5.93
CA MET A 12 7.58 26.82 -5.63
C MET A 12 8.67 26.40 -6.61
N THR A 13 9.64 27.30 -6.80
CA THR A 13 10.81 27.01 -7.62
C THR A 13 12.08 27.16 -6.77
N ALA A 14 12.95 26.16 -6.83
CA ALA A 14 14.26 26.21 -6.21
C ALA A 14 15.36 26.11 -7.28
N GLU A 15 16.50 26.74 -7.02
CA GLU A 15 17.72 26.50 -7.77
C GLU A 15 18.55 25.41 -7.07
N LEU A 16 18.79 24.33 -7.79
CA LEU A 16 19.58 23.20 -7.34
C LEU A 16 20.87 23.07 -8.16
N PRO A 17 21.91 22.42 -7.63
CA PRO A 17 23.09 22.07 -8.43
C PRO A 17 22.71 21.28 -9.69
N ASP A 18 23.42 21.51 -10.79
CA ASP A 18 23.13 20.81 -12.06
C ASP A 18 23.38 19.30 -12.00
N SER A 19 24.12 18.85 -10.97
CA SER A 19 24.34 17.42 -10.68
C SER A 19 23.23 16.76 -9.87
N THR A 20 22.12 17.48 -9.59
CA THR A 20 21.01 16.92 -8.83
C THR A 20 20.18 15.98 -9.71
N ASP A 21 20.01 14.75 -9.25
CA ASP A 21 19.06 13.81 -9.86
C ASP A 21 17.64 14.11 -9.38
N ILE A 22 16.70 14.21 -10.33
CA ILE A 22 15.29 14.46 -10.04
C ILE A 22 14.50 13.21 -10.36
N PHE A 23 13.79 12.70 -9.35
CA PHE A 23 12.85 11.61 -9.49
C PHE A 23 11.43 12.16 -9.56
N ILE A 24 10.77 11.98 -10.71
CA ILE A 24 9.36 12.31 -10.91
C ILE A 24 8.67 11.03 -11.41
N PRO A 25 7.79 10.41 -10.60
CA PRO A 25 7.03 9.22 -11.00
C PRO A 25 6.27 9.47 -12.31
N GLY A 26 6.34 8.53 -13.24
CA GLY A 26 5.69 8.63 -14.55
C GLY A 26 6.43 9.51 -15.58
N GLU A 27 7.37 10.36 -15.17
CA GLU A 27 8.15 11.23 -16.07
C GLU A 27 9.60 10.76 -16.19
N THR A 28 10.39 10.85 -15.12
CA THR A 28 11.81 10.47 -15.15
C THR A 28 12.02 8.98 -14.89
N VAL A 29 11.06 8.33 -14.23
CA VAL A 29 11.01 6.88 -14.03
C VAL A 29 9.65 6.37 -14.46
N PRO A 30 9.59 5.35 -15.35
CA PRO A 30 8.32 4.77 -15.77
C PRO A 30 7.52 4.23 -14.58
N ASP A 31 6.21 4.44 -14.60
CA ASP A 31 5.33 3.80 -13.65
C ASP A 31 5.44 2.27 -13.78
N PRO A 32 5.45 1.54 -12.65
CA PRO A 32 5.39 0.09 -12.70
C PRO A 32 4.04 -0.36 -13.29
N PRO A 33 3.98 -1.55 -13.91
CA PRO A 33 2.71 -2.06 -14.42
C PRO A 33 1.71 -2.22 -13.26
N TYR A 34 0.52 -1.65 -13.46
CA TYR A 34 -0.57 -1.77 -12.49
C TYR A 34 -1.13 -3.20 -12.47
N ILE A 35 -1.55 -3.63 -11.28
CA ILE A 35 -2.31 -4.88 -11.16
C ILE A 35 -3.73 -4.62 -11.71
N PRO A 36 -4.21 -5.39 -12.68
CA PRO A 36 -5.58 -5.28 -13.17
C PRO A 36 -6.59 -5.42 -12.03
N GLU A 37 -7.69 -4.67 -12.11
CA GLU A 37 -8.68 -4.60 -11.03
C GLU A 37 -9.26 -5.98 -10.67
N ASP A 38 -9.51 -6.80 -11.68
CA ASP A 38 -9.99 -8.18 -11.54
C ASP A 38 -8.98 -9.14 -10.88
N GLN A 39 -7.70 -8.75 -10.78
CA GLN A 39 -6.65 -9.52 -10.15
C GLN A 39 -6.27 -9.04 -8.74
N ILE A 40 -6.75 -7.87 -8.31
CA ILE A 40 -6.36 -7.27 -7.02
C ILE A 40 -6.65 -8.23 -5.86
N GLU A 41 -7.83 -8.84 -5.81
CA GLU A 41 -8.20 -9.76 -4.73
C GLU A 41 -7.28 -10.98 -4.68
N ALA A 42 -7.06 -11.64 -5.81
CA ALA A 42 -6.22 -12.83 -5.91
C ALA A 42 -4.76 -12.53 -5.53
N LYS A 43 -4.21 -11.41 -6.03
CA LYS A 43 -2.84 -11.00 -5.72
C LYS A 43 -2.68 -10.57 -4.27
N THR A 44 -3.68 -9.92 -3.69
CA THR A 44 -3.67 -9.56 -2.27
C THR A 44 -3.70 -10.81 -1.39
N LEU A 45 -4.56 -11.77 -1.71
CA LEU A 45 -4.63 -13.04 -0.97
C LEU A 45 -3.33 -13.84 -1.09
N GLU A 46 -2.74 -13.89 -2.27
CA GLU A 46 -1.44 -14.51 -2.52
C GLU A 46 -0.36 -13.91 -1.60
N SER A 47 -0.30 -12.56 -1.52
CA SER A 47 0.67 -11.85 -0.68
C SER A 47 0.45 -12.10 0.82
N ILE A 48 -0.80 -12.21 1.27
CA ILE A 48 -1.14 -12.50 2.67
C ILE A 48 -0.73 -13.93 3.05
N ARG A 49 -0.90 -14.89 2.13
CA ARG A 49 -0.58 -16.31 2.36
C ARG A 49 0.89 -16.64 2.17
N ASN A 50 1.61 -15.85 1.38
CA ASN A 50 3.04 -16.02 1.10
C ASN A 50 3.82 -14.73 1.42
N PRO A 51 3.83 -14.26 2.69
CA PRO A 51 4.52 -13.05 3.06
C PRO A 51 6.03 -13.20 2.94
N MET A 52 6.72 -12.11 2.59
CA MET A 52 8.18 -12.08 2.54
C MET A 52 8.78 -11.99 3.94
N GLY A 53 9.69 -12.92 4.28
CA GLY A 53 10.48 -12.87 5.50
C GLY A 53 9.73 -13.16 6.81
N MET A 54 8.49 -13.66 6.74
CA MET A 54 7.72 -14.05 7.91
C MET A 54 6.76 -15.20 7.59
N GLU A 55 6.23 -15.84 8.63
CA GLU A 55 5.20 -16.86 8.48
C GLU A 55 3.83 -16.24 8.14
N PRO A 56 2.96 -16.97 7.42
CA PRO A 56 1.61 -16.50 7.12
C PRO A 56 0.75 -16.39 8.38
N LEU A 57 -0.33 -15.59 8.32
CA LEU A 57 -1.25 -15.37 9.44
C LEU A 57 -1.80 -16.66 10.02
N SER A 58 -2.04 -17.66 9.17
CA SER A 58 -2.52 -18.99 9.58
C SER A 58 -1.56 -19.76 10.49
N LYS A 59 -0.30 -19.38 10.55
CA LYS A 59 0.68 -19.94 11.49
C LYS A 59 0.98 -19.02 12.67
N LEU A 60 0.77 -17.72 12.52
CA LEU A 60 1.04 -16.73 13.55
C LEU A 60 -0.13 -16.54 14.53
N ALA A 61 -1.38 -16.71 14.06
CA ALA A 61 -2.58 -16.54 14.85
C ALA A 61 -3.29 -17.89 15.09
N HIS A 62 -4.03 -17.97 16.20
CA HIS A 62 -4.80 -19.14 16.61
C HIS A 62 -6.02 -18.69 17.44
N LYS A 63 -6.90 -19.61 17.79
CA LYS A 63 -8.03 -19.33 18.67
C LYS A 63 -7.57 -18.68 19.99
N GLY A 64 -8.17 -17.55 20.33
CA GLY A 64 -7.82 -16.73 21.50
C GLY A 64 -6.72 -15.71 21.27
N SER A 65 -6.11 -15.65 20.07
CA SER A 65 -5.19 -14.57 19.72
C SER A 65 -5.89 -13.21 19.73
N LYS A 66 -5.23 -12.20 20.28
CA LYS A 66 -5.66 -10.80 20.18
C LYS A 66 -4.92 -10.14 19.03
N VAL A 67 -5.66 -9.64 18.07
CA VAL A 67 -5.11 -9.02 16.86
C VAL A 67 -5.51 -7.55 16.80
N THR A 68 -4.58 -6.68 16.47
CA THR A 68 -4.83 -5.26 16.21
C THR A 68 -4.49 -4.95 14.77
N ILE A 69 -5.44 -4.44 14.02
CA ILE A 69 -5.24 -3.98 12.64
C ILE A 69 -5.06 -2.46 12.68
N ILE A 70 -3.90 -1.99 12.22
CA ILE A 70 -3.57 -0.57 12.15
C ILE A 70 -3.62 -0.14 10.70
N PHE A 71 -4.34 0.95 10.42
CA PHE A 71 -4.40 1.54 9.09
C PHE A 71 -4.35 3.07 9.19
N PRO A 72 -3.76 3.77 8.20
CA PRO A 72 -3.70 5.22 8.20
C PRO A 72 -5.09 5.83 7.97
N ASP A 73 -5.21 7.12 8.29
CA ASP A 73 -6.44 7.86 8.09
C ASP A 73 -6.88 7.93 6.61
N ARG A 74 -8.08 8.48 6.39
CA ARG A 74 -8.65 8.61 5.04
C ARG A 74 -7.84 9.54 4.12
N VAL A 75 -7.14 10.52 4.68
CA VAL A 75 -6.32 11.49 3.93
C VAL A 75 -5.17 10.82 3.18
N LYS A 76 -4.76 9.64 3.62
CA LYS A 76 -3.73 8.80 2.96
C LYS A 76 -4.31 7.93 1.83
N GLY A 77 -5.28 8.43 1.08
CA GLY A 77 -5.87 7.73 -0.05
C GLY A 77 -6.94 6.69 0.31
N GLY A 78 -7.38 6.62 1.57
CA GLY A 78 -8.34 5.61 2.04
C GLY A 78 -9.77 5.75 1.49
N GLU A 79 -10.15 6.93 1.02
CA GLU A 79 -11.46 7.19 0.40
C GLU A 79 -11.49 6.99 -1.11
N GLN A 80 -10.34 6.79 -1.74
CA GLN A 80 -10.29 6.57 -3.18
C GLN A 80 -11.00 5.26 -3.55
N PRO A 81 -11.80 5.24 -4.62
CA PRO A 81 -12.44 4.01 -5.12
C PRO A 81 -11.43 2.89 -5.40
N THR A 82 -10.23 3.27 -5.84
CA THR A 82 -9.11 2.37 -6.16
C THR A 82 -8.32 1.91 -4.94
N SER A 83 -8.65 2.41 -3.74
CA SER A 83 -7.96 1.98 -2.52
C SER A 83 -8.22 0.49 -2.24
N HIS A 84 -7.16 -0.30 -2.22
CA HIS A 84 -7.25 -1.74 -1.94
C HIS A 84 -7.44 -2.08 -0.45
N ARG A 85 -7.55 -1.08 0.45
CA ARG A 85 -7.73 -1.31 1.90
C ARG A 85 -8.95 -2.15 2.21
N LYS A 86 -10.08 -1.93 1.50
CA LYS A 86 -11.30 -2.73 1.68
C LYS A 86 -11.05 -4.21 1.39
N VAL A 87 -10.31 -4.47 0.31
CA VAL A 87 -9.96 -5.84 -0.08
C VAL A 87 -9.00 -6.45 0.93
N SER A 88 -7.93 -5.76 1.28
CA SER A 88 -6.90 -6.25 2.20
C SER A 88 -7.45 -6.54 3.59
N ILE A 89 -8.21 -5.61 4.20
CA ILE A 89 -8.78 -5.79 5.54
C ILE A 89 -9.76 -6.97 5.55
N ARG A 90 -10.63 -7.07 4.54
CA ARG A 90 -11.58 -8.17 4.43
C ARG A 90 -10.87 -9.53 4.35
N LEU A 91 -9.85 -9.64 3.50
CA LEU A 91 -9.08 -10.88 3.34
C LEU A 91 -8.30 -11.24 4.61
N ILE A 92 -7.68 -10.27 5.27
CA ILE A 92 -7.00 -10.49 6.56
C ILE A 92 -7.98 -11.03 7.60
N LEU A 93 -9.16 -10.43 7.71
CA LEU A 93 -10.20 -10.91 8.63
C LEU A 93 -10.64 -12.34 8.29
N GLN A 94 -10.81 -12.68 7.01
CA GLN A 94 -11.16 -14.05 6.59
C GLN A 94 -10.08 -15.06 6.99
N GLU A 95 -8.80 -14.74 6.78
CA GLU A 95 -7.69 -15.63 7.17
C GLU A 95 -7.61 -15.78 8.70
N LEU A 96 -7.86 -14.72 9.47
CA LEU A 96 -7.89 -14.75 10.94
C LEU A 96 -9.07 -15.58 11.46
N TYR A 97 -10.27 -15.40 10.91
CA TYR A 97 -11.44 -16.20 11.29
C TYR A 97 -11.25 -17.69 10.96
N ALA A 98 -10.60 -18.00 9.84
CA ALA A 98 -10.32 -19.39 9.45
C ALA A 98 -9.44 -20.13 10.47
N VAL A 99 -8.63 -19.42 11.26
CA VAL A 99 -7.81 -20.01 12.34
C VAL A 99 -8.40 -19.81 13.73
N GLY A 100 -9.65 -19.36 13.82
CA GLY A 100 -10.44 -19.30 15.05
C GLY A 100 -10.23 -18.04 15.90
N VAL A 101 -9.69 -16.96 15.32
CA VAL A 101 -9.71 -15.63 15.96
C VAL A 101 -11.14 -15.11 15.91
N GLU A 102 -11.67 -14.62 17.04
CA GLU A 102 -13.04 -14.12 17.20
C GLU A 102 -13.06 -12.60 17.39
#